data_37a3ea209d62de84c23f629f8e329a10
#
_entry.id   37a3ea209d62de84c23f629f8e329a10
#
_cell.length_a   1.000
_cell.length_b   1.000
_cell.length_c   1.000
_cell.angle_alpha   90.00
_cell.angle_beta   90.00
_cell.angle_gamma   90.00
#
_symmetry.space_group_name_H-M   'P 1'
#
loop_
_entity.id
_entity.type
_entity.pdbx_description
1 polymer ?
#
loop_
_entity_poly.entity_id
_entity_poly.type
_entity_poly.pdbx_seq_one_letter_code
_entity_poly.pdbx_strand_id
1 'polypeptide(L)'
;MAIKYLDAKRLKIMLIGGGKWVIKHEELLNDLNVYPVPDGDTGSNMSMTMNSMITELEKHADEKISMEKLIDVVEEAVLMGARGNSGTILSQIVTGFLRGIGEKTKLLPADVAKALVSAKETAYNAVSEPIEGTILTVIRKISEKAVECAEKMDDLVAFLKELVNAGEKAVEETPELLPKLKEAGVVDAGGKGIFLLFEGFYKVTTELNLLVELQKSQVKENEFDKTIANIDHDPDKITYQYCTEFIILNGDFDTDEYKRRVLELGD
;
A
#
# COMPACT_ATOMS: atom_id res chain seq x y z
N MET A 1 21.53 -13.46 10.24
CA MET A 1 22.49 -12.34 10.31
C MET A 1 21.70 -11.07 10.54
N ALA A 2 22.02 -10.28 11.57
CA ALA A 2 21.26 -9.07 11.87
C ALA A 2 21.47 -8.00 10.78
N ILE A 3 20.39 -7.39 10.34
CA ILE A 3 20.42 -6.26 9.39
C ILE A 3 20.25 -4.96 10.18
N LYS A 4 21.30 -4.14 10.24
CA LYS A 4 21.28 -2.93 11.06
C LYS A 4 20.68 -1.69 10.38
N TYR A 5 20.67 -1.65 9.05
CA TYR A 5 20.16 -0.50 8.29
C TYR A 5 19.58 -0.93 6.93
N LEU A 6 18.64 -0.15 6.42
CA LEU A 6 18.21 -0.18 5.03
C LEU A 6 18.98 0.88 4.24
N ASP A 7 19.66 0.46 3.19
CA ASP A 7 20.14 1.32 2.11
C ASP A 7 19.20 1.24 0.91
N ALA A 8 19.44 2.05 -0.11
CA ALA A 8 18.60 2.07 -1.30
C ALA A 8 18.46 0.69 -1.97
N LYS A 9 19.53 -0.11 -1.98
CA LYS A 9 19.49 -1.46 -2.56
C LYS A 9 18.55 -2.38 -1.81
N ARG A 10 18.62 -2.40 -0.47
CA ARG A 10 17.73 -3.23 0.36
C ARG A 10 16.29 -2.74 0.30
N LEU A 11 16.09 -1.41 0.36
CA LEU A 11 14.76 -0.82 0.25
C LEU A 11 14.11 -1.17 -1.10
N LYS A 12 14.85 -1.07 -2.21
CA LYS A 12 14.39 -1.49 -3.54
C LYS A 12 13.94 -2.96 -3.55
N ILE A 13 14.76 -3.86 -2.99
CA ILE A 13 14.44 -5.30 -2.90
C ILE A 13 13.15 -5.51 -2.10
N MET A 14 13.01 -4.81 -0.98
CA MET A 14 11.81 -4.91 -0.14
C MET A 14 10.57 -4.39 -0.86
N LEU A 15 10.64 -3.25 -1.52
CA LEU A 15 9.53 -2.68 -2.29
C LEU A 15 9.07 -3.63 -3.40
N ILE A 16 9.99 -4.18 -4.18
CA ILE A 16 9.68 -5.16 -5.22
C ILE A 16 9.05 -6.42 -4.60
N GLY A 17 9.65 -6.96 -3.56
CA GLY A 17 9.18 -8.19 -2.94
C GLY A 17 7.82 -8.03 -2.26
N GLY A 18 7.63 -6.94 -1.52
CA GLY A 18 6.35 -6.62 -0.90
C GLY A 18 5.24 -6.39 -1.93
N GLY A 19 5.54 -5.63 -2.99
CA GLY A 19 4.60 -5.42 -4.09
C GLY A 19 4.20 -6.72 -4.79
N LYS A 20 5.18 -7.58 -5.12
CA LYS A 20 4.90 -8.92 -5.70
C LYS A 20 4.10 -9.81 -4.76
N TRP A 21 4.28 -9.67 -3.44
CA TRP A 21 3.52 -10.41 -2.46
C TRP A 21 2.06 -9.97 -2.40
N VAL A 22 1.79 -8.66 -2.53
CA VAL A 22 0.42 -8.12 -2.66
C VAL A 22 -0.24 -8.65 -3.94
N ILE A 23 0.44 -8.55 -5.09
CA ILE A 23 -0.07 -9.04 -6.38
C ILE A 23 -0.42 -10.53 -6.31
N LYS A 24 0.41 -11.35 -5.69
CA LYS A 24 0.14 -12.79 -5.49
C LYS A 24 -1.17 -13.08 -4.74
N HIS A 25 -1.66 -12.14 -3.95
CA HIS A 25 -2.87 -12.28 -3.15
C HIS A 25 -4.04 -11.43 -3.67
N GLU A 26 -4.00 -11.02 -4.94
CA GLU A 26 -5.01 -10.16 -5.57
C GLU A 26 -6.42 -10.73 -5.42
N GLU A 27 -6.64 -12.01 -5.78
CA GLU A 27 -7.95 -12.66 -5.68
C GLU A 27 -8.49 -12.64 -4.24
N LEU A 28 -7.64 -12.97 -3.25
CA LEU A 28 -8.02 -12.89 -1.84
C LEU A 28 -8.50 -11.49 -1.45
N LEU A 29 -7.80 -10.44 -1.91
CA LEU A 29 -8.16 -9.06 -1.59
C LEU A 29 -9.47 -8.63 -2.29
N ASN A 30 -9.71 -9.12 -3.51
CA ASN A 30 -10.97 -8.90 -4.21
C ASN A 30 -12.13 -9.59 -3.49
N ASP A 31 -11.96 -10.83 -3.03
CA ASP A 31 -12.99 -11.58 -2.31
C ASP A 31 -13.36 -10.93 -0.95
N LEU A 32 -12.42 -10.24 -0.32
CA LEU A 32 -12.65 -9.52 0.95
C LEU A 32 -13.33 -8.15 0.76
N ASN A 33 -13.45 -7.67 -0.47
CA ASN A 33 -13.91 -6.31 -0.76
C ASN A 33 -15.42 -6.17 -0.60
N VAL A 34 -15.86 -5.71 0.57
CA VAL A 34 -17.28 -5.42 0.88
C VAL A 34 -17.51 -3.96 1.28
N TYR A 35 -16.46 -3.19 1.48
CA TYR A 35 -16.51 -1.80 1.91
C TYR A 35 -15.48 -0.93 1.16
N PRO A 36 -15.79 0.32 0.79
CA PRO A 36 -17.11 1.01 0.91
C PRO A 36 -18.16 0.45 -0.05
N VAL A 37 -17.75 -0.06 -1.22
CA VAL A 37 -18.59 -0.65 -2.26
C VAL A 37 -18.10 -2.08 -2.51
N PRO A 38 -18.98 -3.08 -2.59
CA PRO A 38 -18.60 -4.48 -2.82
C PRO A 38 -18.42 -4.77 -4.32
N ASP A 39 -17.50 -4.07 -4.98
CA ASP A 39 -17.20 -4.20 -6.41
C ASP A 39 -16.09 -5.21 -6.71
N GLY A 40 -15.46 -5.77 -5.65
CA GLY A 40 -14.46 -6.83 -5.80
C GLY A 40 -13.17 -6.39 -6.48
N ASP A 41 -12.79 -5.12 -6.40
CA ASP A 41 -11.67 -4.55 -7.15
C ASP A 41 -10.46 -4.11 -6.30
N THR A 42 -10.56 -4.19 -4.97
CA THR A 42 -9.48 -3.73 -4.06
C THR A 42 -8.15 -4.39 -4.37
N GLY A 43 -8.14 -5.70 -4.60
CA GLY A 43 -6.93 -6.45 -4.96
C GLY A 43 -6.36 -5.99 -6.29
N SER A 44 -7.19 -5.86 -7.31
CA SER A 44 -6.78 -5.41 -8.65
C SER A 44 -6.24 -3.98 -8.63
N ASN A 45 -6.87 -3.07 -7.90
CA ASN A 45 -6.42 -1.69 -7.74
C ASN A 45 -5.05 -1.61 -7.05
N MET A 46 -4.88 -2.34 -5.93
CA MET A 46 -3.60 -2.39 -5.23
C MET A 46 -2.51 -3.06 -6.07
N SER A 47 -2.84 -4.15 -6.79
CA SER A 47 -1.93 -4.87 -7.68
C SER A 47 -1.45 -3.98 -8.82
N MET A 48 -2.33 -3.24 -9.49
CA MET A 48 -1.96 -2.31 -10.56
C MET A 48 -1.03 -1.21 -10.04
N THR A 49 -1.31 -0.65 -8.87
CA THR A 49 -0.48 0.36 -8.23
C THR A 49 0.92 -0.19 -7.93
N MET A 50 1.01 -1.39 -7.33
CA MET A 50 2.29 -2.04 -7.04
C MET A 50 3.04 -2.45 -8.30
N ASN A 51 2.34 -2.92 -9.33
CA ASN A 51 2.96 -3.31 -10.59
C ASN A 51 3.62 -2.12 -11.31
N SER A 52 3.00 -0.94 -11.27
CA SER A 52 3.61 0.29 -11.79
C SER A 52 4.95 0.60 -11.10
N MET A 53 4.99 0.53 -9.77
CA MET A 53 6.21 0.70 -8.99
C MET A 53 7.28 -0.34 -9.35
N ILE A 54 6.91 -1.61 -9.42
CA ILE A 54 7.82 -2.71 -9.72
C ILE A 54 8.43 -2.53 -11.11
N THR A 55 7.59 -2.22 -12.10
CA THR A 55 8.01 -2.01 -13.50
C THR A 55 9.07 -0.91 -13.61
N GLU A 56 8.85 0.22 -12.94
CA GLU A 56 9.84 1.31 -12.95
C GLU A 56 11.12 0.93 -12.21
N LEU A 57 11.03 0.26 -11.06
CA LEU A 57 12.19 -0.20 -10.31
C LEU A 57 13.00 -1.27 -11.06
N GLU A 58 12.38 -2.12 -11.85
CA GLU A 58 13.04 -3.16 -12.65
C GLU A 58 13.82 -2.56 -13.84
N LYS A 59 13.43 -1.41 -14.38
CA LYS A 59 14.22 -0.67 -15.38
C LYS A 59 15.60 -0.26 -14.86
N HIS A 60 15.75 -0.12 -13.55
CA HIS A 60 17.01 0.21 -12.87
C HIS A 60 17.68 -1.01 -12.23
N ALA A 61 17.45 -2.25 -12.73
CA ALA A 61 17.87 -3.49 -12.09
C ALA A 61 19.39 -3.56 -11.85
N ASP A 62 20.19 -3.14 -12.82
CA ASP A 62 21.66 -3.24 -12.82
C ASP A 62 22.37 -1.98 -12.28
N GLU A 63 21.63 -0.93 -11.94
CA GLU A 63 22.20 0.33 -11.47
C GLU A 63 22.38 0.34 -9.95
N LYS A 64 23.47 0.98 -9.50
CA LYS A 64 23.60 1.43 -8.11
C LYS A 64 22.71 2.66 -7.92
N ILE A 65 21.43 2.42 -7.71
CA ILE A 65 20.47 3.49 -7.46
C ILE A 65 20.78 4.20 -6.13
N SER A 66 20.82 5.53 -6.11
CA SER A 66 20.89 6.32 -4.87
C SER A 66 19.52 6.31 -4.16
N MET A 67 19.49 6.67 -2.87
CA MET A 67 18.23 6.78 -2.12
C MET A 67 17.32 7.87 -2.73
N GLU A 68 17.87 9.02 -3.06
CA GLU A 68 17.19 10.12 -3.73
C GLU A 68 16.52 9.66 -5.03
N LYS A 69 17.29 9.04 -5.94
CA LYS A 69 16.75 8.54 -7.20
C LYS A 69 15.70 7.44 -7.01
N LEU A 70 15.87 6.59 -5.99
CA LEU A 70 14.88 5.58 -5.64
C LEU A 70 13.55 6.23 -5.21
N ILE A 71 13.61 7.27 -4.39
CA ILE A 71 12.46 8.03 -3.92
C ILE A 71 11.72 8.62 -5.12
N ASP A 72 12.40 9.36 -5.99
CA ASP A 72 11.81 10.01 -7.17
C ASP A 72 11.09 8.99 -8.07
N VAL A 73 11.78 7.90 -8.41
CA VAL A 73 11.23 6.85 -9.28
C VAL A 73 9.99 6.20 -8.67
N VAL A 74 10.01 5.90 -7.38
CA VAL A 74 8.89 5.23 -6.72
C VAL A 74 7.72 6.19 -6.52
N GLU A 75 7.95 7.45 -6.09
CA GLU A 75 6.88 8.43 -5.93
C GLU A 75 6.12 8.66 -7.25
N GLU A 76 6.84 8.88 -8.34
CA GLU A 76 6.23 9.06 -9.66
C GLU A 76 5.44 7.80 -10.08
N ALA A 77 6.04 6.61 -9.92
CA ALA A 77 5.44 5.36 -10.34
C ALA A 77 4.15 5.02 -9.58
N VAL A 78 4.13 5.19 -8.25
CA VAL A 78 2.93 4.89 -7.46
C VAL A 78 1.83 5.92 -7.67
N LEU A 79 2.19 7.19 -7.90
CA LEU A 79 1.23 8.25 -8.19
C LEU A 79 0.55 8.01 -9.54
N MET A 80 1.34 7.77 -10.59
CA MET A 80 0.81 7.53 -11.94
C MET A 80 0.11 6.17 -12.08
N GLY A 81 0.50 5.21 -11.25
CA GLY A 81 -0.05 3.85 -11.21
C GLY A 81 -1.25 3.67 -10.29
N ALA A 82 -1.60 4.66 -9.46
CA ALA A 82 -2.71 4.56 -8.52
C ALA A 82 -4.04 4.30 -9.26
N ARG A 83 -4.84 3.37 -8.72
CA ARG A 83 -6.15 3.03 -9.26
C ARG A 83 -7.14 2.82 -8.12
N GLY A 84 -8.34 3.34 -8.28
CA GLY A 84 -9.41 3.27 -7.29
C GLY A 84 -9.03 3.87 -5.93
N ASN A 85 -9.93 3.81 -4.97
CA ASN A 85 -9.68 4.32 -3.62
C ASN A 85 -8.53 3.60 -2.91
N SER A 86 -8.48 2.26 -3.01
CA SER A 86 -7.47 1.44 -2.35
C SER A 86 -6.06 1.68 -2.91
N GLY A 87 -5.92 1.78 -4.23
CA GLY A 87 -4.64 2.10 -4.87
C GLY A 87 -4.20 3.54 -4.58
N THR A 88 -5.12 4.50 -4.55
CA THR A 88 -4.83 5.90 -4.21
C THR A 88 -4.33 6.01 -2.76
N ILE A 89 -5.01 5.42 -1.79
CA ILE A 89 -4.56 5.45 -0.39
C ILE A 89 -3.21 4.71 -0.24
N LEU A 90 -3.03 3.57 -0.91
CA LEU A 90 -1.75 2.87 -0.93
C LEU A 90 -0.62 3.74 -1.50
N SER A 91 -0.87 4.46 -2.59
CA SER A 91 0.11 5.39 -3.16
C SER A 91 0.51 6.49 -2.18
N GLN A 92 -0.45 7.02 -1.42
CA GLN A 92 -0.20 8.04 -0.40
C GLN A 92 0.58 7.48 0.80
N ILE A 93 0.34 6.23 1.19
CA ILE A 93 1.13 5.55 2.23
C ILE A 93 2.58 5.43 1.78
N VAL A 94 2.82 4.96 0.54
CA VAL A 94 4.17 4.83 -0.02
C VAL A 94 4.86 6.19 -0.15
N THR A 95 4.20 7.17 -0.73
CA THR A 95 4.72 8.54 -0.87
C THR A 95 5.06 9.16 0.49
N GLY A 96 4.16 9.05 1.46
CA GLY A 96 4.40 9.56 2.81
C GLY A 96 5.59 8.87 3.50
N PHE A 97 5.76 7.56 3.30
CA PHE A 97 6.93 6.83 3.78
C PHE A 97 8.23 7.37 3.16
N LEU A 98 8.25 7.52 1.84
CA LEU A 98 9.44 8.00 1.12
C LEU A 98 9.81 9.43 1.52
N ARG A 99 8.85 10.33 1.64
CA ARG A 99 9.07 11.70 2.13
C ARG A 99 9.60 11.72 3.55
N GLY A 100 9.13 10.82 4.41
CA GLY A 100 9.62 10.66 5.78
C GLY A 100 11.08 10.18 5.88
N ILE A 101 11.66 9.61 4.81
CA ILE A 101 13.08 9.27 4.73
C ILE A 101 13.96 10.53 4.72
N GLY A 102 13.51 11.59 4.02
CA GLY A 102 14.29 12.80 3.84
C GLY A 102 15.61 12.54 3.10
N GLU A 103 16.67 13.22 3.49
CA GLU A 103 18.00 13.12 2.86
C GLU A 103 18.83 11.91 3.31
N LYS A 104 18.25 10.96 4.05
CA LYS A 104 18.97 9.83 4.60
C LYS A 104 19.30 8.79 3.53
N THR A 105 20.55 8.31 3.53
CA THR A 105 21.02 7.24 2.63
C THR A 105 21.00 5.86 3.29
N LYS A 106 20.86 5.81 4.61
CA LYS A 106 20.74 4.60 5.43
C LYS A 106 19.71 4.84 6.51
N LEU A 107 18.77 3.92 6.64
CA LEU A 107 17.68 4.01 7.61
C LEU A 107 17.90 3.00 8.73
N LEU A 108 17.99 3.48 9.95
CA LEU A 108 17.89 2.69 11.18
C LEU A 108 16.41 2.45 11.53
N PRO A 109 16.08 1.55 12.47
CA PRO A 109 14.69 1.37 12.92
C PRO A 109 13.98 2.69 13.31
N ALA A 110 14.69 3.61 13.95
CA ALA A 110 14.15 4.93 14.33
C ALA A 110 13.82 5.80 13.08
N ASP A 111 14.56 5.68 12.00
CA ASP A 111 14.30 6.40 10.77
C ASP A 111 13.09 5.78 10.04
N VAL A 112 12.99 4.46 10.02
CA VAL A 112 11.83 3.74 9.47
C VAL A 112 10.57 4.09 10.25
N ALA A 113 10.64 4.17 11.57
CA ALA A 113 9.50 4.58 12.41
C ALA A 113 9.02 6.01 12.07
N LYS A 114 9.94 6.97 11.90
CA LYS A 114 9.60 8.34 11.47
C LYS A 114 8.96 8.35 10.08
N ALA A 115 9.49 7.56 9.16
CA ALA A 115 8.93 7.44 7.81
C ALA A 115 7.51 6.83 7.85
N LEU A 116 7.25 5.86 8.73
CA LEU A 116 5.91 5.29 8.92
C LEU A 116 4.93 6.27 9.58
N VAL A 117 5.38 7.15 10.47
CA VAL A 117 4.55 8.24 10.99
C VAL A 117 4.12 9.17 9.85
N SER A 118 5.06 9.57 8.99
CA SER A 118 4.77 10.38 7.81
C SER A 118 3.82 9.66 6.83
N ALA A 119 3.99 8.36 6.62
CA ALA A 119 3.10 7.53 5.80
C ALA A 119 1.66 7.56 6.32
N LYS A 120 1.49 7.33 7.63
CA LYS A 120 0.19 7.42 8.30
C LYS A 120 -0.45 8.80 8.11
N GLU A 121 0.28 9.87 8.41
CA GLU A 121 -0.24 11.25 8.32
C GLU A 121 -0.63 11.60 6.89
N THR A 122 0.18 11.23 5.90
CA THR A 122 -0.12 11.46 4.48
C THR A 122 -1.39 10.71 4.06
N ALA A 123 -1.55 9.45 4.46
CA ALA A 123 -2.74 8.66 4.13
C ALA A 123 -4.02 9.23 4.76
N TYR A 124 -3.98 9.63 6.03
CA TYR A 124 -5.15 10.23 6.70
C TYR A 124 -5.54 11.58 6.08
N ASN A 125 -4.56 12.40 5.69
CA ASN A 125 -4.80 13.69 5.06
C ASN A 125 -5.33 13.56 3.61
N ALA A 126 -5.09 12.42 2.96
CA ALA A 126 -5.57 12.18 1.59
C ALA A 126 -7.05 11.80 1.52
N VAL A 127 -7.64 11.40 2.64
CA VAL A 127 -9.05 10.97 2.72
C VAL A 127 -9.88 12.08 3.36
N SER A 128 -10.97 12.47 2.72
CA SER A 128 -11.85 13.55 3.21
C SER A 128 -12.48 13.22 4.55
N GLU A 129 -12.94 11.97 4.71
CA GLU A 129 -13.56 11.45 5.94
C GLU A 129 -12.85 10.15 6.35
N PRO A 130 -11.76 10.22 7.14
CA PRO A 130 -11.06 9.03 7.58
C PRO A 130 -11.94 8.13 8.45
N ILE A 131 -12.09 6.86 8.06
CA ILE A 131 -12.91 5.89 8.77
C ILE A 131 -12.02 4.81 9.38
N GLU A 132 -12.20 4.54 10.68
CA GLU A 132 -11.50 3.46 11.39
C GLU A 132 -12.10 2.09 11.03
N GLY A 133 -11.28 1.05 11.18
CA GLY A 133 -11.62 -0.31 10.71
C GLY A 133 -11.26 -0.54 9.24
N THR A 134 -10.43 0.34 8.66
CA THR A 134 -10.01 0.29 7.25
C THR A 134 -8.48 0.24 7.13
N ILE A 135 -7.97 0.30 5.90
CA ILE A 135 -6.55 0.46 5.55
C ILE A 135 -5.84 1.52 6.43
N LEU A 136 -6.56 2.59 6.79
CA LEU A 136 -6.04 3.68 7.64
C LEU A 136 -5.73 3.19 9.06
N THR A 137 -6.60 2.38 9.63
CA THR A 137 -6.36 1.79 10.97
C THR A 137 -5.12 0.91 10.96
N VAL A 138 -4.95 0.07 9.94
CA VAL A 138 -3.83 -0.86 9.87
C VAL A 138 -2.50 -0.12 9.75
N ILE A 139 -2.38 0.88 8.86
CA ILE A 139 -1.13 1.66 8.77
C ILE A 139 -0.87 2.46 10.03
N ARG A 140 -1.89 2.98 10.71
CA ARG A 140 -1.75 3.67 11.99
C ARG A 140 -1.19 2.73 13.07
N LYS A 141 -1.74 1.53 13.21
CA LYS A 141 -1.29 0.53 14.20
C LYS A 141 0.15 0.06 13.93
N ILE A 142 0.52 -0.15 12.67
CA ILE A 142 1.89 -0.46 12.28
C ILE A 142 2.84 0.69 12.64
N SER A 143 2.45 1.94 12.36
CA SER A 143 3.23 3.13 12.69
C SER A 143 3.40 3.32 14.21
N GLU A 144 2.34 3.14 15.00
CA GLU A 144 2.39 3.18 16.47
C GLU A 144 3.37 2.13 17.02
N LYS A 145 3.31 0.89 16.50
CA LYS A 145 4.23 -0.19 16.87
C LYS A 145 5.67 0.11 16.46
N ALA A 146 5.87 0.69 15.29
CA ALA A 146 7.20 1.11 14.86
C ALA A 146 7.84 2.10 15.84
N VAL A 147 7.11 3.10 16.29
CA VAL A 147 7.58 4.08 17.27
C VAL A 147 7.90 3.40 18.62
N GLU A 148 7.04 2.49 19.08
CA GLU A 148 7.26 1.74 20.33
C GLU A 148 8.56 0.92 20.32
N CYS A 149 8.86 0.29 19.16
CA CYS A 149 9.99 -0.64 19.03
C CYS A 149 11.30 0.05 18.63
N ALA A 150 11.24 1.22 18.01
CA ALA A 150 12.37 1.87 17.36
C ALA A 150 13.58 2.13 18.24
N GLU A 151 13.35 2.47 19.52
CA GLU A 151 14.43 2.75 20.48
C GLU A 151 14.99 1.48 21.14
N LYS A 152 14.27 0.36 21.05
CA LYS A 152 14.59 -0.91 21.72
C LYS A 152 15.23 -1.93 20.83
N MET A 153 15.21 -1.69 19.51
CA MET A 153 15.65 -2.65 18.50
C MET A 153 16.69 -2.04 17.54
N ASP A 154 17.77 -2.77 17.31
CA ASP A 154 18.82 -2.44 16.35
C ASP A 154 18.90 -3.43 15.17
N ASP A 155 18.10 -4.50 15.20
CA ASP A 155 17.95 -5.47 14.11
C ASP A 155 16.64 -5.21 13.37
N LEU A 156 16.76 -4.78 12.11
CA LEU A 156 15.63 -4.49 11.24
C LEU A 156 14.76 -5.72 10.94
N VAL A 157 15.33 -6.93 10.95
CA VAL A 157 14.54 -8.15 10.72
C VAL A 157 13.58 -8.39 11.89
N ALA A 158 14.11 -8.29 13.13
CA ALA A 158 13.29 -8.39 14.33
C ALA A 158 12.26 -7.24 14.41
N PHE A 159 12.67 -6.02 14.07
CA PHE A 159 11.80 -4.86 14.00
C PHE A 159 10.65 -5.08 13.00
N LEU A 160 10.95 -5.51 11.75
CA LEU A 160 9.92 -5.81 10.75
C LEU A 160 8.94 -6.89 11.21
N LYS A 161 9.42 -7.92 11.92
CA LYS A 161 8.55 -8.95 12.47
C LYS A 161 7.51 -8.38 13.43
N GLU A 162 7.91 -7.44 14.30
CA GLU A 162 6.98 -6.77 15.22
C GLU A 162 5.93 -5.94 14.45
N LEU A 163 6.34 -5.30 13.34
CA LEU A 163 5.40 -4.55 12.49
C LEU A 163 4.39 -5.47 11.80
N VAL A 164 4.84 -6.64 11.31
CA VAL A 164 3.96 -7.65 10.73
C VAL A 164 2.95 -8.15 11.76
N ASN A 165 3.39 -8.50 12.96
CA ASN A 165 2.51 -8.96 14.04
C ASN A 165 1.46 -7.88 14.41
N ALA A 166 1.87 -6.62 14.46
CA ALA A 166 0.95 -5.51 14.73
C ALA A 166 -0.05 -5.29 13.59
N GLY A 167 0.39 -5.44 12.35
CA GLY A 167 -0.46 -5.36 11.16
C GLY A 167 -1.49 -6.48 11.12
N GLU A 168 -1.08 -7.73 11.38
CA GLU A 168 -1.98 -8.88 11.44
C GLU A 168 -3.09 -8.69 12.47
N LYS A 169 -2.71 -8.32 13.70
CA LYS A 169 -3.67 -8.02 14.76
C LYS A 169 -4.62 -6.88 14.39
N ALA A 170 -4.09 -5.81 13.78
CA ALA A 170 -4.91 -4.68 13.36
C ALA A 170 -5.93 -5.07 12.29
N VAL A 171 -5.58 -5.96 11.35
CA VAL A 171 -6.50 -6.52 10.35
C VAL A 171 -7.60 -7.32 11.03
N GLU A 172 -7.26 -8.20 11.97
CA GLU A 172 -8.23 -9.00 12.73
C GLU A 172 -9.22 -8.15 13.54
N GLU A 173 -8.79 -6.96 13.99
CA GLU A 173 -9.62 -6.02 14.75
C GLU A 173 -10.54 -5.16 13.86
N THR A 174 -10.36 -5.11 12.54
CA THR A 174 -11.16 -4.26 11.63
C THR A 174 -12.67 -4.51 11.70
N PRO A 175 -13.19 -5.75 11.83
CA PRO A 175 -14.64 -5.97 11.95
C PRO A 175 -15.25 -5.42 13.24
N GLU A 176 -14.45 -5.27 14.29
CA GLU A 176 -14.95 -4.70 15.54
C GLU A 176 -15.05 -3.16 15.48
N LEU A 177 -14.38 -2.53 14.52
CA LEU A 177 -14.37 -1.08 14.31
C LEU A 177 -15.36 -0.65 13.22
N LEU A 178 -15.62 -1.51 12.24
CA LEU A 178 -16.49 -1.21 11.10
C LEU A 178 -17.64 -2.23 10.99
N PRO A 179 -18.89 -1.85 11.35
CA PRO A 179 -20.03 -2.77 11.42
C PRO A 179 -20.31 -3.53 10.13
N LYS A 180 -20.11 -2.91 8.95
CA LYS A 180 -20.30 -3.58 7.65
C LYS A 180 -19.39 -4.81 7.47
N LEU A 181 -18.14 -4.75 7.94
CA LEU A 181 -17.21 -5.88 7.90
C LEU A 181 -17.67 -7.00 8.84
N LYS A 182 -18.17 -6.62 10.03
CA LYS A 182 -18.68 -7.58 11.01
C LYS A 182 -19.93 -8.31 10.48
N GLU A 183 -20.85 -7.59 9.85
CA GLU A 183 -22.05 -8.14 9.23
C GLU A 183 -21.70 -9.11 8.09
N ALA A 184 -20.69 -8.79 7.30
CA ALA A 184 -20.21 -9.63 6.21
C ALA A 184 -19.32 -10.79 6.69
N GLY A 185 -18.82 -10.76 7.93
CA GLY A 185 -17.93 -11.79 8.48
C GLY A 185 -16.53 -11.77 7.87
N VAL A 186 -16.06 -10.62 7.40
CA VAL A 186 -14.76 -10.44 6.75
C VAL A 186 -13.94 -9.33 7.40
N VAL A 187 -12.64 -9.31 7.12
CA VAL A 187 -11.73 -8.22 7.48
C VAL A 187 -11.66 -7.17 6.36
N ASP A 188 -11.11 -5.98 6.65
CA ASP A 188 -10.92 -4.96 5.64
C ASP A 188 -9.91 -5.39 4.56
N ALA A 189 -10.33 -5.36 3.29
CA ALA A 189 -9.52 -5.76 2.15
C ALA A 189 -8.28 -4.88 1.99
N GLY A 190 -8.44 -3.56 2.08
CA GLY A 190 -7.33 -2.60 1.99
C GLY A 190 -6.33 -2.76 3.14
N GLY A 191 -6.82 -2.94 4.37
CA GLY A 191 -6.00 -3.23 5.54
C GLY A 191 -5.23 -4.55 5.41
N LYS A 192 -5.90 -5.60 4.88
CA LYS A 192 -5.25 -6.87 4.56
C LYS A 192 -4.14 -6.68 3.52
N GLY A 193 -4.35 -5.83 2.52
CA GLY A 193 -3.33 -5.51 1.53
C GLY A 193 -2.09 -4.83 2.12
N ILE A 194 -2.26 -3.87 3.07
CA ILE A 194 -1.12 -3.28 3.80
C ILE A 194 -0.40 -4.33 4.65
N PHE A 195 -1.14 -5.18 5.37
CA PHE A 195 -0.52 -6.28 6.10
C PHE A 195 0.34 -7.17 5.17
N LEU A 196 -0.20 -7.56 4.01
CA LEU A 196 0.52 -8.38 3.03
C LEU A 196 1.76 -7.66 2.49
N LEU A 197 1.72 -6.35 2.28
CA LEU A 197 2.88 -5.56 1.89
C LEU A 197 4.02 -5.68 2.92
N PHE A 198 3.71 -5.51 4.21
CA PHE A 198 4.69 -5.66 5.29
C PHE A 198 5.14 -7.11 5.50
N GLU A 199 4.24 -8.08 5.36
CA GLU A 199 4.60 -9.50 5.37
C GLU A 199 5.59 -9.81 4.22
N GLY A 200 5.34 -9.29 3.03
CA GLY A 200 6.26 -9.41 1.90
C GLY A 200 7.63 -8.77 2.19
N PHE A 201 7.69 -7.61 2.82
CA PHE A 201 8.94 -6.99 3.27
C PHE A 201 9.72 -7.91 4.21
N TYR A 202 9.05 -8.49 5.20
CA TYR A 202 9.68 -9.41 6.14
C TYR A 202 10.17 -10.69 5.44
N LYS A 203 9.33 -11.30 4.61
CA LYS A 203 9.64 -12.54 3.89
C LYS A 203 10.86 -12.41 2.97
N VAL A 204 10.96 -11.33 2.18
CA VAL A 204 12.13 -11.15 1.28
C VAL A 204 13.41 -10.84 2.03
N THR A 205 13.35 -10.42 3.29
CA THR A 205 14.54 -10.25 4.13
C THR A 205 14.99 -11.54 4.81
N THR A 206 14.11 -12.52 4.95
CA THR A 206 14.36 -13.78 5.65
C THR A 206 14.48 -15.00 4.71
N GLU A 207 13.81 -14.98 3.57
CA GLU A 207 13.73 -16.08 2.60
C GLU A 207 14.48 -15.71 1.31
N LEU A 208 15.73 -16.18 1.21
CA LEU A 208 16.65 -15.83 0.10
C LEU A 208 16.15 -16.15 -1.31
N ASN A 209 15.25 -17.12 -1.46
CA ASN A 209 14.74 -17.59 -2.75
C ASN A 209 13.38 -17.01 -3.12
N LEU A 210 12.70 -16.29 -2.22
CA LEU A 210 11.33 -15.85 -2.43
C LEU A 210 11.18 -14.94 -3.68
N LEU A 211 12.09 -14.01 -3.91
CA LEU A 211 12.03 -13.15 -5.10
C LEU A 211 12.12 -13.96 -6.40
N VAL A 212 12.96 -15.00 -6.43
CA VAL A 212 13.10 -15.88 -7.60
C VAL A 212 11.82 -16.69 -7.84
N GLU A 213 11.17 -17.14 -6.77
CA GLU A 213 9.89 -17.87 -6.84
C GLU A 213 8.76 -16.96 -7.33
N LEU A 214 8.67 -15.74 -6.80
CA LEU A 214 7.68 -14.75 -7.22
C LEU A 214 7.85 -14.31 -8.68
N GLN A 215 9.09 -14.25 -9.18
CA GLN A 215 9.35 -13.98 -10.60
C GLN A 215 8.88 -15.12 -11.51
N LYS A 216 9.04 -16.38 -11.10
CA LYS A 216 8.60 -17.54 -11.87
C LYS A 216 7.08 -17.68 -11.93
N SER A 217 6.37 -17.27 -10.89
CA SER A 217 4.90 -17.29 -10.85
C SER A 217 4.30 -16.30 -11.86
N GLN A 218 4.85 -15.10 -12.00
CA GLN A 218 4.36 -14.09 -12.95
C GLN A 218 4.52 -14.47 -14.42
N VAL A 219 5.50 -15.31 -14.78
CA VAL A 219 5.71 -15.77 -16.15
C VAL A 219 4.58 -16.73 -16.61
N LYS A 220 3.87 -17.37 -15.68
CA LYS A 220 2.74 -18.27 -15.98
C LYS A 220 1.40 -17.56 -16.13
N GLU A 221 1.24 -16.36 -15.61
CA GLU A 221 -0.03 -15.62 -15.55
C GLU A 221 -0.23 -14.58 -16.66
N ASN A 222 0.70 -14.43 -17.60
CA ASN A 222 0.54 -13.52 -18.74
C ASN A 222 -0.46 -14.01 -19.83
N GLU A 223 -1.16 -15.12 -19.61
CA GLU A 223 -2.37 -15.50 -20.32
C GLU A 223 -3.61 -15.10 -19.52
N PHE A 224 -3.81 -13.81 -19.34
CA PHE A 224 -5.03 -13.29 -18.74
C PHE A 224 -6.19 -13.48 -19.73
N ASP A 225 -6.98 -14.48 -19.46
CA ASP A 225 -8.30 -14.65 -20.05
C ASP A 225 -9.21 -13.53 -19.50
N LYS A 226 -9.69 -12.68 -20.40
CA LYS A 226 -10.58 -11.55 -20.08
C LYS A 226 -11.97 -12.07 -19.74
N THR A 227 -12.11 -12.72 -18.63
CA THR A 227 -13.43 -13.00 -18.06
C THR A 227 -13.75 -11.91 -17.06
N ILE A 228 -14.35 -10.82 -17.55
CA ILE A 228 -15.04 -9.86 -16.70
C ILE A 228 -16.11 -10.65 -15.95
N ALA A 229 -15.92 -10.84 -14.66
CA ALA A 229 -16.95 -11.39 -13.82
C ALA A 229 -18.20 -10.51 -13.96
N ASN A 230 -19.29 -11.09 -14.43
CA ASN A 230 -20.61 -10.44 -14.45
C ASN A 230 -21.05 -10.24 -13.00
N ILE A 231 -20.67 -9.12 -12.41
CA ILE A 231 -21.26 -8.66 -11.17
C ILE A 231 -22.62 -8.09 -11.56
N ASP A 232 -23.66 -8.71 -11.07
CA ASP A 232 -25.05 -8.30 -11.35
C ASP A 232 -25.34 -7.00 -10.58
N HIS A 233 -24.85 -5.89 -11.13
CA HIS A 233 -25.17 -4.55 -10.64
C HIS A 233 -26.50 -4.13 -11.26
N ASP A 234 -27.49 -3.89 -10.41
CA ASP A 234 -28.73 -3.22 -10.81
C ASP A 234 -28.42 -1.75 -11.15
N PRO A 235 -28.34 -1.37 -12.43
CA PRO A 235 -27.93 -0.02 -12.84
C PRO A 235 -28.85 1.08 -12.30
N ASP A 236 -30.10 0.73 -11.96
CA ASP A 236 -31.12 1.68 -11.50
C ASP A 236 -30.90 2.10 -10.03
N LYS A 237 -29.97 1.45 -9.32
CA LYS A 237 -29.62 1.79 -7.93
C LYS A 237 -28.39 2.66 -7.78
N ILE A 238 -27.69 2.93 -8.89
CA ILE A 238 -26.46 3.73 -8.87
C ILE A 238 -26.82 5.20 -9.10
N THR A 239 -26.64 6.03 -8.09
CA THR A 239 -26.93 7.49 -8.14
C THR A 239 -25.93 8.21 -9.04
N TYR A 240 -24.65 7.81 -8.99
CA TYR A 240 -23.59 8.34 -9.84
C TYR A 240 -23.00 7.20 -10.68
N GLN A 241 -23.21 7.27 -12.01
CA GLN A 241 -22.87 6.17 -12.93
C GLN A 241 -21.38 6.15 -13.34
N TYR A 242 -20.60 7.15 -12.97
CA TYR A 242 -19.22 7.31 -13.41
C TYR A 242 -18.30 7.57 -12.22
N CYS A 243 -17.25 6.76 -12.08
CA CYS A 243 -16.11 7.08 -11.24
C CYS A 243 -15.08 7.81 -12.12
N THR A 244 -14.69 9.02 -11.74
CA THR A 244 -13.74 9.82 -12.51
C THR A 244 -12.51 10.09 -11.67
N GLU A 245 -11.35 9.66 -12.15
CA GLU A 245 -10.05 9.92 -11.55
C GLU A 245 -9.24 10.86 -12.44
N PHE A 246 -8.54 11.82 -11.84
CA PHE A 246 -7.63 12.69 -12.57
C PHE A 246 -6.45 13.14 -11.69
N ILE A 247 -5.34 13.46 -12.32
CA ILE A 247 -4.12 13.96 -11.67
C ILE A 247 -3.82 15.34 -12.22
N ILE A 248 -3.65 16.32 -11.35
CA ILE A 248 -3.20 17.66 -11.72
C ILE A 248 -1.69 17.75 -11.42
N LEU A 249 -0.90 18.00 -12.47
CA LEU A 249 0.54 18.18 -12.38
C LEU A 249 0.89 19.67 -12.45
N ASN A 250 1.82 20.11 -11.61
CA ASN A 250 2.36 21.47 -11.59
C ASN A 250 1.30 22.58 -11.40
N GLY A 251 0.22 22.29 -10.71
CA GLY A 251 -0.81 23.27 -10.38
C GLY A 251 -0.47 24.03 -9.10
N ASP A 252 -0.50 25.37 -9.16
CA ASP A 252 -0.49 26.24 -7.98
C ASP A 252 -1.94 26.63 -7.67
N PHE A 253 -2.59 25.89 -6.76
CA PHE A 253 -4.00 26.11 -6.39
C PHE A 253 -4.25 25.71 -4.94
N ASP A 254 -5.26 26.31 -4.35
CA ASP A 254 -5.76 25.98 -3.01
C ASP A 254 -6.44 24.59 -3.05
N THR A 255 -5.78 23.59 -2.46
CA THR A 255 -6.27 22.22 -2.43
C THR A 255 -7.57 22.07 -1.65
N ASP A 256 -7.82 22.88 -0.62
CA ASP A 256 -9.02 22.78 0.20
C ASP A 256 -10.22 23.39 -0.54
N GLU A 257 -10.03 24.54 -1.22
CA GLU A 257 -11.06 25.10 -2.08
C GLU A 257 -11.40 24.14 -3.23
N TYR A 258 -10.38 23.49 -3.82
CA TYR A 258 -10.58 22.56 -4.91
C TYR A 258 -11.37 21.32 -4.46
N LYS A 259 -10.98 20.70 -3.33
CA LYS A 259 -11.71 19.58 -2.72
C LYS A 259 -13.18 19.95 -2.49
N ARG A 260 -13.46 21.10 -1.91
CA ARG A 260 -14.82 21.57 -1.66
C ARG A 260 -15.64 21.67 -2.94
N ARG A 261 -15.05 22.20 -4.03
CA ARG A 261 -15.75 22.33 -5.32
C ARG A 261 -16.01 20.98 -5.99
N VAL A 262 -15.08 20.02 -5.87
CA VAL A 262 -15.25 18.70 -6.44
C VAL A 262 -16.37 17.95 -5.71
N LEU A 263 -16.45 18.03 -4.38
CA LEU A 263 -17.51 17.44 -3.58
C LEU A 263 -18.92 18.03 -3.86
N GLU A 264 -19.01 19.25 -4.45
CA GLU A 264 -20.28 19.82 -4.94
C GLU A 264 -20.77 19.13 -6.24
N LEU A 265 -19.91 18.38 -6.94
CA LEU A 265 -20.23 17.70 -8.21
C LEU A 265 -20.63 16.24 -8.02
N GLY A 266 -20.30 15.63 -6.91
CA GLY A 266 -20.60 14.25 -6.57
C GLY A 266 -19.80 13.77 -5.36
N ASP A 267 -20.11 12.55 -4.90
CA ASP A 267 -19.43 11.88 -3.78
C ASP A 267 -18.08 11.29 -4.22
#